data_7e88a1319ac95e55c96104b1ea847315
#
_entry.id   7e88a1319ac95e55c96104b1ea847315
#
_cell.length_a   1.000
_cell.length_b   1.000
_cell.length_c   1.000
_cell.angle_alpha   90.00
_cell.angle_beta   90.00
_cell.angle_gamma   90.00
#
_symmetry.space_group_name_H-M   'P 1'
#
loop_
_entity.id
_entity.type
_entity.pdbx_description
1 polymer ?
#
loop_
_entity_poly.entity_id
_entity_poly.type
_entity_poly.pdbx_seq_one_letter_code
_entity_poly.pdbx_strand_id
1 'polypeptide(L)'
;IIENSVPFQIEDADLHKDMTLTGYFINSEEKVTLTVSKTATIVESDGTEVVVAPVERQFNSATLWNRIKTNAAGPMNNFILSILVFIIVGFMQGGVPTNDAIIGQVTEDSAAQVAGLKEGDKVLSIDGVEIHSWDEMTKIVRSSANKALAVTIDRNGKTEEVQVTPKAVEASDGSKVGQFGVTRILKNDILSILA
;
A
#
# COMPACT_ATOMS: atom_id res chain seq x y z
N ILE A 1 12.11 7.53 -52.87
CA ILE A 1 10.97 7.35 -53.80
C ILE A 1 10.43 5.96 -53.50
N ILE A 2 9.18 5.89 -53.05
CA ILE A 2 8.50 4.62 -52.75
C ILE A 2 8.19 3.97 -54.12
N GLU A 3 8.68 2.77 -54.35
CA GLU A 3 8.39 1.98 -55.56
C GLU A 3 6.86 1.84 -55.70
N ASN A 4 6.29 2.15 -56.87
CA ASN A 4 4.84 2.21 -57.15
C ASN A 4 4.06 3.40 -56.53
N SER A 5 4.70 4.53 -56.28
CA SER A 5 3.98 5.75 -55.89
C SER A 5 3.35 6.42 -57.12
N VAL A 6 2.10 6.82 -56.99
CA VAL A 6 1.39 7.61 -58.01
C VAL A 6 1.29 9.03 -57.48
N PRO A 7 1.87 10.01 -58.18
CA PRO A 7 1.82 11.41 -57.74
C PRO A 7 0.39 11.95 -57.83
N PHE A 8 -0.09 12.54 -56.73
CA PHE A 8 -1.43 13.07 -56.58
C PHE A 8 -1.39 14.45 -55.93
N GLN A 9 -1.97 15.42 -56.58
CA GLN A 9 -2.05 16.78 -56.05
C GLN A 9 -3.29 16.90 -55.18
N ILE A 10 -3.08 17.01 -53.87
CA ILE A 10 -4.17 17.11 -52.87
C ILE A 10 -4.68 18.53 -52.80
N GLU A 11 -5.99 18.72 -52.98
CA GLU A 11 -6.69 19.98 -52.77
C GLU A 11 -7.34 20.03 -51.40
N ASP A 12 -7.91 18.90 -50.95
CA ASP A 12 -8.54 18.75 -49.65
C ASP A 12 -8.27 17.38 -49.07
N ALA A 13 -8.12 17.30 -47.74
CA ALA A 13 -7.82 16.07 -47.02
C ALA A 13 -8.59 16.00 -45.68
N ASP A 14 -9.49 15.04 -45.55
CA ASP A 14 -10.07 14.67 -44.26
C ASP A 14 -9.53 13.32 -43.82
N LEU A 15 -8.48 13.36 -43.01
CA LEU A 15 -7.84 12.18 -42.42
C LEU A 15 -8.33 11.87 -41.00
N HIS A 16 -9.37 12.61 -40.57
CA HIS A 16 -9.94 12.44 -39.23
C HIS A 16 -11.27 11.71 -39.22
N LYS A 17 -12.21 12.14 -40.04
CA LYS A 17 -13.60 11.67 -40.02
C LYS A 17 -13.91 10.77 -41.20
N ASP A 18 -13.86 11.31 -42.40
CA ASP A 18 -14.30 10.63 -43.61
C ASP A 18 -13.19 9.82 -44.26
N MET A 19 -11.93 10.03 -43.81
CA MET A 19 -10.74 9.32 -44.34
C MET A 19 -10.62 9.44 -45.85
N THR A 20 -10.69 10.66 -46.36
CA THR A 20 -10.68 10.96 -47.78
C THR A 20 -9.61 11.97 -48.15
N LEU A 21 -9.09 11.80 -49.38
CA LEU A 21 -8.23 12.77 -50.07
C LEU A 21 -8.92 13.17 -51.37
N THR A 22 -9.07 14.44 -51.59
CA THR A 22 -9.66 14.96 -52.81
C THR A 22 -8.64 15.79 -53.58
N GLY A 23 -8.51 15.55 -54.85
CA GLY A 23 -7.52 16.25 -55.69
C GLY A 23 -7.45 15.71 -57.09
N TYR A 24 -6.27 15.82 -57.68
CA TYR A 24 -6.04 15.49 -59.11
C TYR A 24 -4.82 14.59 -59.27
N PHE A 25 -4.88 13.62 -60.15
CA PHE A 25 -3.67 12.94 -60.62
C PHE A 25 -2.87 13.87 -61.55
N ILE A 26 -1.54 13.78 -61.49
CA ILE A 26 -0.71 14.58 -62.38
C ILE A 26 -1.07 14.24 -63.83
N ASN A 27 -1.32 15.24 -64.67
CA ASN A 27 -1.83 15.21 -66.04
C ASN A 27 -3.31 14.83 -66.19
N SER A 28 -4.12 14.98 -65.17
CA SER A 28 -5.58 14.86 -65.23
C SER A 28 -6.23 16.12 -64.70
N GLU A 29 -7.26 16.64 -65.42
CA GLU A 29 -8.11 17.75 -64.93
C GLU A 29 -9.32 17.23 -64.17
N GLU A 30 -9.48 15.91 -64.06
CA GLU A 30 -10.59 15.29 -63.38
C GLU A 30 -10.32 15.24 -61.87
N LYS A 31 -11.25 15.84 -61.10
CA LYS A 31 -11.20 15.81 -59.61
C LYS A 31 -11.65 14.47 -59.10
N VAL A 32 -10.81 13.81 -58.35
CA VAL A 32 -11.07 12.48 -57.78
C VAL A 32 -11.01 12.51 -56.28
N THR A 33 -11.92 11.79 -55.62
CA THR A 33 -11.88 11.56 -54.18
C THR A 33 -11.47 10.13 -53.91
N LEU A 34 -10.35 9.97 -53.21
CA LEU A 34 -9.78 8.69 -52.80
C LEU A 34 -10.07 8.40 -51.33
N THR A 35 -10.45 7.18 -51.04
CA THR A 35 -10.59 6.73 -49.64
C THR A 35 -9.24 6.26 -49.09
N VAL A 36 -8.84 6.77 -47.96
CA VAL A 36 -7.59 6.42 -47.26
C VAL A 36 -7.83 5.30 -46.28
N SER A 37 -6.93 4.33 -46.26
CA SER A 37 -7.00 3.26 -45.26
C SER A 37 -6.87 3.80 -43.83
N LYS A 38 -7.66 3.27 -42.89
CA LYS A 38 -7.56 3.59 -41.45
C LYS A 38 -6.22 3.17 -40.80
N THR A 39 -5.39 2.42 -41.56
CA THR A 39 -4.05 2.01 -41.12
C THR A 39 -2.97 2.66 -41.98
N ALA A 40 -3.30 3.65 -42.77
CA ALA A 40 -2.32 4.37 -43.59
C ALA A 40 -1.29 5.09 -42.72
N THR A 41 -0.08 5.20 -43.21
CA THR A 41 1.00 5.99 -42.62
C THR A 41 1.31 7.20 -43.51
N ILE A 42 1.59 8.31 -42.91
CA ILE A 42 2.17 9.48 -43.53
C ILE A 42 3.68 9.40 -43.27
N VAL A 43 4.47 9.43 -44.35
CA VAL A 43 5.92 9.52 -44.22
C VAL A 43 6.31 10.98 -44.38
N GLU A 44 6.87 11.58 -43.37
CA GLU A 44 7.34 12.96 -43.38
C GLU A 44 8.68 13.07 -44.17
N SER A 45 9.08 14.28 -44.52
CA SER A 45 10.29 14.54 -45.29
C SER A 45 11.59 14.10 -44.58
N ASP A 46 11.57 13.95 -43.28
CA ASP A 46 12.67 13.45 -42.45
C ASP A 46 12.69 11.90 -42.35
N GLY A 47 11.72 11.22 -42.97
CA GLY A 47 11.56 9.78 -42.89
C GLY A 47 10.73 9.26 -41.73
N THR A 48 10.18 10.16 -40.91
CA THR A 48 9.30 9.76 -39.80
C THR A 48 7.97 9.24 -40.34
N GLU A 49 7.57 8.07 -39.86
CA GLU A 49 6.29 7.44 -40.19
C GLU A 49 5.25 7.74 -39.10
N VAL A 50 4.18 8.46 -39.47
CA VAL A 50 3.08 8.77 -38.58
C VAL A 50 1.82 8.04 -39.02
N VAL A 51 1.27 7.18 -38.20
CA VAL A 51 0.03 6.46 -38.49
C VAL A 51 -1.15 7.42 -38.42
N VAL A 52 -1.98 7.43 -39.46
CA VAL A 52 -3.22 8.20 -39.49
C VAL A 52 -4.13 7.72 -38.36
N ALA A 53 -4.59 8.63 -37.53
CA ALA A 53 -5.45 8.33 -36.37
C ALA A 53 -6.87 8.89 -36.59
N PRO A 54 -7.79 8.11 -37.20
CA PRO A 54 -9.18 8.50 -37.35
C PRO A 54 -9.83 8.81 -36.00
N VAL A 55 -10.84 9.65 -35.98
CA VAL A 55 -11.57 10.08 -34.73
C VAL A 55 -11.96 8.88 -33.88
N GLU A 56 -12.38 7.77 -34.50
CA GLU A 56 -12.78 6.55 -33.80
C GLU A 56 -11.66 5.93 -32.93
N ARG A 57 -10.38 6.16 -33.29
CA ARG A 57 -9.20 5.67 -32.56
C ARG A 57 -8.60 6.70 -31.61
N GLN A 58 -9.13 7.91 -31.60
CA GLN A 58 -8.63 8.93 -30.68
C GLN A 58 -9.21 8.75 -29.30
N PHE A 59 -8.41 9.09 -28.29
CA PHE A 59 -8.84 9.02 -26.87
C PHE A 59 -10.12 9.83 -26.61
N ASN A 60 -10.31 10.96 -27.30
CA ASN A 60 -11.46 11.82 -27.14
C ASN A 60 -12.78 11.24 -27.65
N SER A 61 -12.72 10.27 -28.58
CA SER A 61 -13.91 9.57 -29.10
C SER A 61 -14.33 8.38 -28.26
N ALA A 62 -13.47 7.94 -27.35
CA ALA A 62 -13.79 6.86 -26.42
C ALA A 62 -14.90 7.24 -25.46
N THR A 63 -15.73 6.28 -25.07
CA THR A 63 -16.78 6.48 -24.08
C THR A 63 -16.23 7.04 -22.78
N LEU A 64 -17.02 7.82 -22.05
CA LEU A 64 -16.63 8.43 -20.79
C LEU A 64 -16.02 7.38 -19.82
N TRP A 65 -16.62 6.20 -19.73
CA TRP A 65 -16.15 5.10 -18.88
C TRP A 65 -14.77 4.60 -19.28
N ASN A 66 -14.48 4.47 -20.57
CA ASN A 66 -13.17 4.03 -21.03
C ASN A 66 -12.10 5.09 -20.74
N ARG A 67 -12.43 6.36 -20.90
CA ARG A 67 -11.53 7.49 -20.56
C ARG A 67 -11.23 7.52 -19.06
N ILE A 68 -12.26 7.33 -18.21
CA ILE A 68 -12.08 7.25 -16.75
C ILE A 68 -11.19 6.06 -16.38
N LYS A 69 -11.44 4.87 -16.95
CA LYS A 69 -10.60 3.68 -16.70
C LYS A 69 -9.14 3.91 -17.06
N THR A 70 -8.87 4.50 -18.23
CA THR A 70 -7.51 4.78 -18.68
C THR A 70 -6.80 5.76 -17.76
N ASN A 71 -7.49 6.85 -17.36
CA ASN A 71 -6.91 7.86 -16.48
C ASN A 71 -6.75 7.37 -15.04
N ALA A 72 -7.65 6.51 -14.56
CA ALA A 72 -7.59 5.94 -13.22
C ALA A 72 -6.62 4.77 -13.08
N ALA A 73 -6.25 4.10 -14.18
CA ALA A 73 -5.41 2.90 -14.15
C ALA A 73 -4.04 3.15 -13.49
N GLY A 74 -3.40 4.28 -13.79
CA GLY A 74 -2.11 4.65 -13.21
C GLY A 74 -2.17 4.83 -11.69
N PRO A 75 -2.98 5.77 -11.18
CA PRO A 75 -3.14 5.99 -9.74
C PRO A 75 -3.60 4.72 -8.99
N MET A 76 -4.52 3.95 -9.58
CA MET A 76 -5.04 2.73 -8.98
C MET A 76 -3.96 1.65 -8.86
N ASN A 77 -3.10 1.50 -9.86
CA ASN A 77 -1.99 0.55 -9.82
C ASN A 77 -0.96 0.92 -8.73
N ASN A 78 -0.66 2.21 -8.58
CA ASN A 78 0.20 2.70 -7.51
C ASN A 78 -0.41 2.44 -6.12
N PHE A 79 -1.72 2.60 -5.98
CA PHE A 79 -2.43 2.31 -4.73
C PHE A 79 -2.36 0.83 -4.36
N ILE A 80 -2.61 -0.07 -5.33
CA ILE A 80 -2.49 -1.52 -5.14
C ILE A 80 -1.06 -1.90 -4.76
N LEU A 81 -0.06 -1.34 -5.46
CA LEU A 81 1.34 -1.58 -5.16
C LEU A 81 1.71 -1.13 -3.74
N SER A 82 1.21 0.04 -3.30
CA SER A 82 1.45 0.53 -1.94
C SER A 82 0.89 -0.42 -0.88
N ILE A 83 -0.33 -0.95 -1.07
CA ILE A 83 -0.92 -1.94 -0.17
C ILE A 83 -0.06 -3.20 -0.11
N LEU A 84 0.39 -3.72 -1.25
CA LEU A 84 1.24 -4.91 -1.30
C LEU A 84 2.56 -4.70 -0.55
N VAL A 85 3.22 -3.55 -0.78
CA VAL A 85 4.46 -3.20 -0.06
C VAL A 85 4.20 -3.09 1.45
N PHE A 86 3.08 -2.48 1.86
CA PHE A 86 2.72 -2.35 3.27
C PHE A 86 2.53 -3.71 3.94
N ILE A 87 1.85 -4.64 3.27
CA ILE A 87 1.67 -6.01 3.76
C ILE A 87 3.03 -6.71 3.90
N ILE A 88 3.90 -6.62 2.88
CA ILE A 88 5.23 -7.25 2.92
C ILE A 88 6.05 -6.70 4.09
N VAL A 89 6.09 -5.37 4.25
CA VAL A 89 6.82 -4.72 5.36
C VAL A 89 6.25 -5.15 6.71
N GLY A 90 4.92 -5.22 6.86
CA GLY A 90 4.26 -5.71 8.09
C GLY A 90 4.70 -7.13 8.46
N PHE A 91 4.74 -8.03 7.48
CA PHE A 91 5.26 -9.39 7.71
C PHE A 91 6.74 -9.42 8.06
N MET A 92 7.57 -8.61 7.39
CA MET A 92 9.02 -8.54 7.67
C MET A 92 9.32 -7.98 9.07
N GLN A 93 8.48 -7.11 9.61
CA GLN A 93 8.62 -6.55 10.97
C GLN A 93 8.10 -7.50 12.07
N GLY A 94 7.62 -8.69 11.70
CA GLY A 94 7.09 -9.67 12.66
C GLY A 94 5.65 -9.41 13.08
N GLY A 95 4.93 -8.48 12.42
CA GLY A 95 3.52 -8.16 12.65
C GLY A 95 3.30 -6.80 13.31
N VAL A 96 2.06 -6.55 13.71
CA VAL A 96 1.61 -5.29 14.34
C VAL A 96 1.41 -5.53 15.84
N PRO A 97 1.96 -4.65 16.72
CA PRO A 97 1.74 -4.78 18.14
C PRO A 97 0.26 -4.54 18.50
N THR A 98 -0.31 -5.46 19.25
CA THR A 98 -1.70 -5.32 19.72
C THR A 98 -1.76 -4.52 21.02
N ASN A 99 -2.92 -3.96 21.34
CA ASN A 99 -3.15 -3.32 22.63
C ASN A 99 -3.67 -4.29 23.70
N ASP A 100 -3.77 -5.58 23.38
CA ASP A 100 -4.10 -6.61 24.37
C ASP A 100 -2.99 -6.71 25.40
N ALA A 101 -3.35 -6.88 26.68
CA ALA A 101 -2.38 -7.08 27.77
C ALA A 101 -1.81 -8.49 27.78
N ILE A 102 -1.24 -8.92 26.65
CA ILE A 102 -0.61 -10.23 26.47
C ILE A 102 0.90 -10.03 26.36
N ILE A 103 1.63 -10.80 27.16
CA ILE A 103 3.08 -10.75 27.19
C ILE A 103 3.64 -11.40 25.93
N GLY A 104 4.44 -10.67 25.17
CA GLY A 104 5.25 -11.20 24.08
C GLY A 104 6.56 -11.78 24.60
N GLN A 105 7.69 -11.23 24.19
CA GLN A 105 8.98 -11.69 24.68
C GLN A 105 9.28 -11.19 26.09
N VAL A 106 9.92 -12.01 26.91
CA VAL A 106 10.44 -11.65 28.22
C VAL A 106 11.95 -11.43 28.10
N THR A 107 12.41 -10.26 28.49
CA THR A 107 13.84 -9.90 28.44
C THR A 107 14.62 -10.68 29.50
N GLU A 108 15.82 -11.13 29.18
CA GLU A 108 16.72 -11.77 30.14
C GLU A 108 17.06 -10.81 31.30
N ASP A 109 17.26 -11.36 32.48
CA ASP A 109 17.54 -10.61 33.72
C ASP A 109 16.50 -9.52 34.08
N SER A 110 15.31 -9.61 33.54
CA SER A 110 14.19 -8.68 33.83
C SER A 110 13.41 -9.07 35.08
N ALA A 111 12.61 -8.11 35.58
CA ALA A 111 11.68 -8.38 36.67
C ALA A 111 10.63 -9.45 36.31
N ALA A 112 10.19 -9.46 35.07
CA ALA A 112 9.25 -10.45 34.56
C ALA A 112 9.84 -11.87 34.55
N GLN A 113 11.10 -12.02 34.13
CA GLN A 113 11.77 -13.32 34.14
C GLN A 113 11.95 -13.85 35.56
N VAL A 114 12.41 -13.00 36.49
CA VAL A 114 12.59 -13.39 37.91
C VAL A 114 11.27 -13.81 38.53
N ALA A 115 10.16 -13.17 38.17
CA ALA A 115 8.82 -13.51 38.64
C ALA A 115 8.22 -14.74 37.96
N GLY A 116 8.84 -15.27 36.89
CA GLY A 116 8.36 -16.45 36.17
C GLY A 116 7.23 -16.14 35.15
N LEU A 117 7.10 -14.89 34.72
CA LEU A 117 6.24 -14.53 33.59
C LEU A 117 6.77 -15.13 32.29
N LYS A 118 5.88 -15.53 31.39
CA LYS A 118 6.22 -16.18 30.12
C LYS A 118 5.53 -15.53 28.95
N GLU A 119 6.06 -15.77 27.78
CA GLU A 119 5.39 -15.42 26.52
C GLU A 119 4.02 -16.08 26.42
N GLY A 120 3.02 -15.32 26.01
CA GLY A 120 1.62 -15.74 25.91
C GLY A 120 0.78 -15.53 27.18
N ASP A 121 1.37 -15.15 28.30
CA ASP A 121 0.62 -14.84 29.51
C ASP A 121 -0.26 -13.61 29.26
N LYS A 122 -1.57 -13.71 29.52
CA LYS A 122 -2.50 -12.58 29.49
C LYS A 122 -2.67 -12.02 30.89
N VAL A 123 -2.30 -10.76 31.07
CA VAL A 123 -2.48 -10.06 32.36
C VAL A 123 -3.95 -9.72 32.53
N LEU A 124 -4.56 -10.23 33.62
CA LEU A 124 -5.96 -10.00 33.97
C LEU A 124 -6.13 -8.88 34.97
N SER A 125 -5.26 -8.80 35.99
CA SER A 125 -5.30 -7.74 37.00
C SER A 125 -3.94 -7.47 37.63
N ILE A 126 -3.75 -6.29 38.18
CA ILE A 126 -2.56 -5.89 38.95
C ILE A 126 -3.04 -5.23 40.27
N ASP A 127 -2.60 -5.77 41.41
CA ASP A 127 -3.05 -5.35 42.75
C ASP A 127 -4.58 -5.28 42.85
N GLY A 128 -5.30 -6.19 42.20
CA GLY A 128 -6.76 -6.27 42.16
C GLY A 128 -7.44 -5.30 41.19
N VAL A 129 -6.68 -4.48 40.45
CA VAL A 129 -7.20 -3.61 39.38
C VAL A 129 -7.25 -4.39 38.09
N GLU A 130 -8.43 -4.55 37.49
CA GLU A 130 -8.58 -5.21 36.20
C GLU A 130 -7.82 -4.48 35.09
N ILE A 131 -7.21 -5.25 34.18
CA ILE A 131 -6.41 -4.79 33.05
C ILE A 131 -7.05 -5.24 31.75
N HIS A 132 -7.45 -4.27 30.93
CA HIS A 132 -8.07 -4.54 29.61
C HIS A 132 -7.13 -4.22 28.44
N SER A 133 -6.06 -3.48 28.69
CA SER A 133 -5.14 -3.05 27.64
C SER A 133 -3.70 -3.02 28.11
N TRP A 134 -2.79 -3.13 27.13
CA TRP A 134 -1.35 -2.96 27.36
C TRP A 134 -1.02 -1.58 27.98
N ASP A 135 -1.70 -0.55 27.54
CA ASP A 135 -1.44 0.82 28.01
C ASP A 135 -1.82 0.98 29.47
N GLU A 136 -2.94 0.39 29.93
CA GLU A 136 -3.33 0.35 31.35
C GLU A 136 -2.29 -0.37 32.20
N MET A 137 -1.86 -1.57 31.77
CA MET A 137 -0.80 -2.31 32.43
C MET A 137 0.47 -1.46 32.55
N THR A 138 0.92 -0.89 31.44
CA THR A 138 2.15 -0.09 31.40
C THR A 138 2.08 1.11 32.34
N LYS A 139 0.93 1.79 32.41
CA LYS A 139 0.72 2.93 33.29
C LYS A 139 0.91 2.56 34.79
N ILE A 140 0.35 1.43 35.24
CA ILE A 140 0.48 0.95 36.61
C ILE A 140 1.93 0.52 36.88
N VAL A 141 2.53 -0.24 35.98
CA VAL A 141 3.90 -0.72 36.13
C VAL A 141 4.89 0.44 36.23
N ARG A 142 4.77 1.45 35.36
CA ARG A 142 5.65 2.63 35.36
C ARG A 142 5.59 3.44 36.64
N SER A 143 4.41 3.55 37.26
CA SER A 143 4.22 4.29 38.54
C SER A 143 4.67 3.49 39.76
N SER A 144 5.02 2.21 39.63
CA SER A 144 5.29 1.30 40.75
C SER A 144 6.73 0.79 40.76
N ALA A 145 7.71 1.64 40.45
CA ALA A 145 9.12 1.29 40.48
C ALA A 145 9.55 0.75 41.85
N ASN A 146 10.22 -0.41 41.90
CA ASN A 146 10.68 -1.09 43.14
C ASN A 146 9.58 -1.48 44.11
N LYS A 147 8.29 -1.45 43.72
CA LYS A 147 7.17 -1.90 44.54
C LYS A 147 6.70 -3.26 44.03
N ALA A 148 6.61 -4.26 44.95
CA ALA A 148 6.06 -5.56 44.57
C ALA A 148 4.57 -5.42 44.22
N LEU A 149 4.18 -5.97 43.07
CA LEU A 149 2.82 -5.96 42.52
C LEU A 149 2.32 -7.41 42.45
N ALA A 150 1.10 -7.64 42.90
CA ALA A 150 0.39 -8.90 42.70
C ALA A 150 -0.24 -8.90 41.28
N VAL A 151 0.29 -9.69 40.39
CA VAL A 151 -0.15 -9.78 38.97
C VAL A 151 -0.90 -11.07 38.77
N THR A 152 -2.19 -10.99 38.47
CA THR A 152 -3.00 -12.14 38.08
C THR A 152 -2.91 -12.33 36.57
N ILE A 153 -2.53 -13.51 36.13
CA ILE A 153 -2.37 -13.87 34.71
C ILE A 153 -3.28 -15.05 34.34
N ASP A 154 -3.67 -15.10 33.09
CA ASP A 154 -4.21 -16.30 32.46
C ASP A 154 -3.08 -16.96 31.63
N ARG A 155 -2.69 -18.14 32.03
CA ARG A 155 -1.71 -18.98 31.33
C ARG A 155 -2.39 -20.23 30.83
N ASN A 156 -2.66 -20.30 29.52
CA ASN A 156 -3.34 -21.43 28.87
C ASN A 156 -4.69 -21.81 29.52
N GLY A 157 -5.52 -20.82 29.88
CA GLY A 157 -6.82 -21.04 30.53
C GLY A 157 -6.76 -21.31 32.02
N LYS A 158 -5.59 -21.18 32.65
CA LYS A 158 -5.42 -21.27 34.10
C LYS A 158 -5.02 -19.90 34.67
N THR A 159 -5.78 -19.47 35.66
CA THR A 159 -5.47 -18.24 36.39
C THR A 159 -4.37 -18.52 37.42
N GLU A 160 -3.29 -17.78 37.35
CA GLU A 160 -2.16 -17.84 38.29
C GLU A 160 -1.89 -16.44 38.82
N GLU A 161 -1.43 -16.35 40.07
CA GLU A 161 -0.98 -15.09 40.67
C GLU A 161 0.53 -15.13 40.86
N VAL A 162 1.23 -14.12 40.38
CA VAL A 162 2.68 -13.98 40.47
C VAL A 162 3.05 -12.61 41.07
N GLN A 163 4.06 -12.61 41.93
CA GLN A 163 4.60 -11.37 42.49
C GLN A 163 5.71 -10.83 41.60
N VAL A 164 5.52 -9.62 41.06
CA VAL A 164 6.48 -8.95 40.19
C VAL A 164 6.92 -7.64 40.76
N THR A 165 8.21 -7.43 40.95
CA THR A 165 8.75 -6.15 41.39
C THR A 165 9.40 -5.42 40.21
N PRO A 166 8.76 -4.38 39.64
CA PRO A 166 9.30 -3.65 38.49
C PRO A 166 10.67 -3.05 38.84
N LYS A 167 11.65 -3.24 37.99
CA LYS A 167 12.95 -2.58 38.13
C LYS A 167 12.81 -1.08 37.84
N ALA A 168 13.43 -0.24 38.66
CA ALA A 168 13.52 1.20 38.39
C ALA A 168 14.50 1.42 37.22
N VAL A 169 14.02 2.07 36.15
CA VAL A 169 14.83 2.51 35.03
C VAL A 169 14.67 4.02 34.85
N GLU A 170 15.68 4.69 34.34
CA GLU A 170 15.62 6.12 34.04
C GLU A 170 14.94 6.34 32.70
N ALA A 171 13.86 7.12 32.69
CA ALA A 171 13.16 7.52 31.49
C ALA A 171 13.88 8.70 30.80
N SER A 172 13.53 8.98 29.55
CA SER A 172 14.15 10.03 28.73
C SER A 172 14.04 11.45 29.33
N ASP A 173 13.12 11.65 30.27
CA ASP A 173 12.91 12.90 31.01
C ASP A 173 13.64 12.94 32.37
N GLY A 174 14.49 11.94 32.67
CA GLY A 174 15.20 11.80 33.92
C GLY A 174 14.38 11.26 35.09
N SER A 175 13.11 10.95 34.90
CA SER A 175 12.27 10.32 35.93
C SER A 175 12.57 8.83 36.10
N LYS A 176 12.42 8.31 37.31
CA LYS A 176 12.52 6.86 37.54
C LYS A 176 11.15 6.21 37.37
N VAL A 177 11.07 5.27 36.43
CA VAL A 177 9.86 4.50 36.14
C VAL A 177 10.08 3.01 36.34
N GLY A 178 9.02 2.30 36.73
CA GLY A 178 9.05 0.84 36.80
C GLY A 178 9.01 0.18 35.45
N GLN A 179 9.75 -0.95 35.31
CA GLN A 179 9.74 -1.77 34.11
C GLN A 179 9.69 -3.25 34.45
N PHE A 180 8.83 -4.01 33.78
CA PHE A 180 8.79 -5.47 33.85
C PHE A 180 9.86 -6.13 32.97
N GLY A 181 10.21 -5.50 31.84
CA GLY A 181 11.10 -6.08 30.82
C GLY A 181 10.38 -7.09 29.94
N VAL A 182 9.23 -6.71 29.43
CA VAL A 182 8.41 -7.48 28.49
C VAL A 182 8.07 -6.66 27.27
N THR A 183 7.86 -7.33 26.16
CA THR A 183 7.36 -6.71 24.92
C THR A 183 5.88 -7.03 24.69
N ARG A 184 5.23 -6.26 23.84
CA ARG A 184 3.87 -6.58 23.35
C ARG A 184 3.92 -7.80 22.46
N ILE A 185 2.83 -8.57 22.44
CA ILE A 185 2.67 -9.60 21.43
C ILE A 185 2.41 -8.96 20.06
N LEU A 186 2.96 -9.57 19.02
CA LEU A 186 2.76 -9.14 17.63
C LEU A 186 1.74 -10.04 16.95
N LYS A 187 0.79 -9.45 16.22
CA LYS A 187 -0.16 -10.19 15.37
C LYS A 187 0.28 -10.10 13.92
N ASN A 188 0.39 -11.26 13.27
CA ASN A 188 0.85 -11.44 11.90
C ASN A 188 -0.28 -11.75 10.92
N ASP A 189 -1.50 -11.35 11.19
CA ASP A 189 -2.60 -11.52 10.26
C ASP A 189 -2.75 -10.31 9.33
N ILE A 190 -3.25 -10.54 8.10
CA ILE A 190 -3.41 -9.50 7.09
C ILE A 190 -4.37 -8.40 7.58
N LEU A 191 -5.40 -8.75 8.35
CA LEU A 191 -6.37 -7.79 8.85
C LEU A 191 -5.73 -6.84 9.88
N SER A 192 -4.85 -7.35 10.76
CA SER A 192 -4.14 -6.52 11.74
C SER A 192 -3.10 -5.60 11.09
N ILE A 193 -2.52 -6.01 9.94
CA ILE A 193 -1.56 -5.19 9.19
C ILE A 193 -2.25 -4.05 8.43
N LEU A 194 -3.52 -4.22 8.04
CA LEU A 194 -4.30 -3.24 7.28
C LEU A 194 -5.20 -2.34 8.14
N ALA A 195 -5.34 -2.64 9.43
CA ALA A 195 -6.11 -1.85 10.40
C ALA A 195 -5.29 -0.70 10.98
#